data_b2b6b9b985f67e094de270041f160094
#
_entry.id   b2b6b9b985f67e094de270041f160094
#
_cell.length_a   1.000
_cell.length_b   1.000
_cell.length_c   1.000
_cell.angle_alpha   90.00
_cell.angle_beta   90.00
_cell.angle_gamma   90.00
#
_symmetry.space_group_name_H-M   'P 1'
#
loop_
_entity.id
_entity.type
_entity.pdbx_description
1 polymer ?
#
loop_
_entity_poly.entity_id
_entity_poly.type
_entity_poly.pdbx_seq_one_letter_code
_entity_poly.pdbx_strand_id
1 'polypeptide(L)'
;MEVLVKDIIKRAEERLKEVGIVDFAVDSWLLAEFVFKINRTGFYMDPMMTVSKERADKYMELVGIRAAKIPLQHITGSQEFMGLDFKVNEDVLIPRQDTELLVENAITYIKSAKDNVDVLDMCTGSGCIAISIDRLC
;
A
#
# COMPACT_ATOMS: atom_id res chain seq x y z
N MET A 1 -20.05 0.06 -21.91
CA MET A 1 -20.77 -0.75 -20.90
C MET A 1 -20.18 -0.42 -19.56
N GLU A 2 -21.01 -0.13 -18.57
CA GLU A 2 -20.61 0.19 -17.21
C GLU A 2 -20.78 -1.02 -16.29
N VAL A 3 -19.98 -1.08 -15.23
CA VAL A 3 -19.94 -2.17 -14.26
C VAL A 3 -20.13 -1.57 -12.87
N LEU A 4 -20.99 -2.15 -12.05
CA LEU A 4 -21.17 -1.75 -10.66
C LEU A 4 -19.91 -2.05 -9.83
N VAL A 5 -19.42 -1.03 -9.13
CA VAL A 5 -18.20 -1.13 -8.32
C VAL A 5 -18.35 -2.19 -7.22
N LYS A 6 -19.50 -2.24 -6.55
CA LYS A 6 -19.75 -3.23 -5.49
C LYS A 6 -19.66 -4.68 -5.99
N ASP A 7 -20.17 -4.94 -7.20
CA ASP A 7 -20.22 -6.31 -7.74
C ASP A 7 -18.82 -6.79 -8.16
N ILE A 8 -18.01 -5.88 -8.73
CA ILE A 8 -16.67 -6.23 -9.16
C ILE A 8 -15.72 -6.40 -7.95
N ILE A 9 -15.87 -5.59 -6.89
CA ILE A 9 -15.11 -5.77 -5.65
C ILE A 9 -15.45 -7.11 -5.02
N LYS A 10 -16.73 -7.49 -4.92
CA LYS A 10 -17.16 -8.79 -4.39
C LYS A 10 -16.52 -9.95 -5.16
N ARG A 11 -16.51 -9.89 -6.49
CA ARG A 11 -15.85 -10.91 -7.33
C ARG A 11 -14.34 -10.99 -7.08
N ALA A 12 -13.69 -9.85 -6.83
CA ALA A 12 -12.27 -9.82 -6.47
C ALA A 12 -12.01 -10.47 -5.12
N GLU A 13 -12.83 -10.17 -4.12
CA GLU A 13 -12.76 -10.78 -2.79
C GLU A 13 -12.91 -12.31 -2.87
N GLU A 14 -13.90 -12.80 -3.59
CA GLU A 14 -14.12 -14.23 -3.80
C GLU A 14 -12.88 -14.89 -4.42
N ARG A 15 -12.35 -14.30 -5.50
CA ARG A 15 -11.15 -14.81 -6.18
C ARG A 15 -9.91 -14.84 -5.28
N LEU A 16 -9.65 -13.77 -4.52
CA LEU A 16 -8.49 -13.71 -3.62
C LEU A 16 -8.63 -14.68 -2.45
N LYS A 17 -9.85 -14.84 -1.92
CA LYS A 17 -10.17 -15.81 -0.86
C LYS A 17 -9.96 -17.25 -1.31
N GLU A 18 -10.40 -17.62 -2.51
CA GLU A 18 -10.23 -18.96 -3.08
C GLU A 18 -8.77 -19.39 -3.16
N VAL A 19 -7.85 -18.47 -3.46
CA VAL A 19 -6.41 -18.74 -3.53
C VAL A 19 -5.71 -18.57 -2.18
N GLY A 20 -6.47 -18.38 -1.08
CA GLY A 20 -5.96 -18.31 0.29
C GLY A 20 -5.20 -17.02 0.61
N ILE A 21 -5.57 -15.88 0.03
CA ILE A 21 -5.11 -14.56 0.50
C ILE A 21 -5.85 -14.25 1.80
N VAL A 22 -5.11 -14.04 2.89
CA VAL A 22 -5.70 -13.79 4.22
C VAL A 22 -6.44 -12.45 4.24
N ASP A 23 -5.80 -11.40 3.76
CA ASP A 23 -6.32 -10.04 3.74
C ASP A 23 -7.11 -9.71 2.45
N PHE A 24 -7.82 -10.71 1.90
CA PHE A 24 -8.50 -10.61 0.60
C PHE A 24 -9.45 -9.39 0.49
N ALA A 25 -10.16 -9.05 1.55
CA ALA A 25 -11.08 -7.92 1.57
C ALA A 25 -10.35 -6.56 1.58
N VAL A 26 -9.22 -6.48 2.29
CA VAL A 26 -8.38 -5.28 2.32
C VAL A 26 -7.67 -5.10 0.98
N ASP A 27 -7.08 -6.15 0.46
CA ASP A 27 -6.34 -6.13 -0.80
C ASP A 27 -7.25 -5.78 -1.99
N SER A 28 -8.44 -6.36 -2.06
CA SER A 28 -9.42 -6.06 -3.11
C SER A 28 -9.85 -4.59 -3.06
N TRP A 29 -10.06 -4.05 -1.85
CA TRP A 29 -10.43 -2.66 -1.67
C TRP A 29 -9.29 -1.70 -2.07
N LEU A 30 -8.06 -1.94 -1.61
CA LEU A 30 -6.90 -1.10 -1.94
C LEU A 30 -6.60 -1.08 -3.45
N LEU A 31 -6.78 -2.21 -4.12
CA LEU A 31 -6.70 -2.27 -5.58
C LEU A 31 -7.83 -1.46 -6.25
N ALA A 32 -9.04 -1.46 -5.67
CA ALA A 32 -10.14 -0.64 -6.18
C ALA A 32 -9.88 0.85 -6.01
N GLU A 33 -9.39 1.28 -4.85
CA GLU A 33 -8.93 2.66 -4.62
C GLU A 33 -7.86 3.07 -5.64
N PHE A 34 -6.88 2.19 -5.85
CA PHE A 34 -5.77 2.44 -6.78
C PHE A 34 -6.25 2.60 -8.23
N VAL A 35 -7.13 1.73 -8.72
CA VAL A 35 -7.59 1.74 -10.12
C VAL A 35 -8.72 2.73 -10.33
N PHE A 36 -9.71 2.75 -9.45
CA PHE A 36 -10.92 3.55 -9.63
C PHE A 36 -10.77 4.98 -9.09
N LYS A 37 -9.72 5.25 -8.29
CA LYS A 37 -9.50 6.54 -7.63
C LYS A 37 -10.71 6.98 -6.80
N ILE A 38 -11.29 6.03 -6.10
CA ILE A 38 -12.42 6.22 -5.16
C ILE A 38 -11.90 6.11 -3.74
N ASN A 39 -12.66 6.63 -2.78
CA ASN A 39 -12.43 6.40 -1.36
C ASN A 39 -13.66 5.72 -0.73
N ARG A 40 -13.50 5.19 0.47
CA ARG A 40 -14.59 4.48 1.17
C ARG A 40 -15.81 5.35 1.39
N THR A 41 -15.62 6.62 1.74
CA THR A 41 -16.75 7.55 1.97
C THR A 41 -17.58 7.72 0.70
N GLY A 42 -16.95 8.02 -0.42
CA GLY A 42 -17.64 8.17 -1.72
C GLY A 42 -18.38 6.89 -2.14
N PHE A 43 -17.73 5.73 -1.94
CA PHE A 43 -18.34 4.43 -2.24
C PHE A 43 -19.61 4.15 -1.41
N TYR A 44 -19.57 4.44 -0.11
CA TYR A 44 -20.75 4.24 0.75
C TYR A 44 -21.87 5.28 0.52
N MET A 45 -21.50 6.48 0.03
CA MET A 45 -22.50 7.49 -0.34
C MET A 45 -23.22 7.20 -1.66
N ASP A 46 -22.59 6.45 -2.57
CA ASP A 46 -23.18 6.06 -3.85
C ASP A 46 -23.11 4.53 -4.07
N PRO A 47 -24.08 3.78 -3.53
CA PRO A 47 -24.12 2.32 -3.68
C PRO A 47 -24.31 1.84 -5.13
N MET A 48 -24.71 2.75 -6.03
CA MET A 48 -24.91 2.47 -7.46
C MET A 48 -23.75 2.97 -8.34
N MET A 49 -22.64 3.33 -7.70
CA MET A 49 -21.44 3.77 -8.41
C MET A 49 -21.01 2.76 -9.47
N THR A 50 -20.73 3.26 -10.66
CA THR A 50 -20.28 2.46 -11.80
C THR A 50 -18.91 2.92 -12.29
N VAL A 51 -18.23 2.03 -12.97
CA VAL A 51 -16.97 2.31 -13.68
C VAL A 51 -17.04 1.76 -15.10
N SER A 52 -16.23 2.33 -16.00
CA SER A 52 -16.15 1.81 -17.37
C SER A 52 -15.63 0.36 -17.35
N LYS A 53 -16.06 -0.42 -18.35
CA LYS A 53 -15.59 -1.79 -18.51
C LYS A 53 -14.08 -1.89 -18.58
N GLU A 54 -13.41 -0.96 -19.26
CA GLU A 54 -11.94 -0.91 -19.35
C GLU A 54 -11.29 -0.83 -17.98
N ARG A 55 -11.77 0.06 -17.09
CA ARG A 55 -11.26 0.16 -15.71
C ARG A 55 -11.56 -1.08 -14.88
N ALA A 56 -12.74 -1.66 -15.09
CA ALA A 56 -13.12 -2.92 -14.45
C ALA A 56 -12.20 -4.08 -14.88
N ASP A 57 -11.90 -4.19 -16.18
CA ASP A 57 -10.99 -5.19 -16.73
C ASP A 57 -9.56 -5.00 -16.17
N LYS A 58 -9.07 -3.75 -16.11
CA LYS A 58 -7.77 -3.43 -15.51
C LYS A 58 -7.70 -3.80 -14.03
N TYR A 59 -8.75 -3.52 -13.28
CA TYR A 59 -8.86 -3.92 -11.88
C TYR A 59 -8.76 -5.45 -11.72
N MET A 60 -9.50 -6.22 -12.51
CA MET A 60 -9.47 -7.68 -12.44
C MET A 60 -8.15 -8.29 -12.93
N GLU A 61 -7.42 -7.60 -13.82
CA GLU A 61 -6.04 -7.94 -14.18
C GLU A 61 -5.13 -7.87 -12.94
N LEU A 62 -5.15 -6.74 -12.20
CA LEU A 62 -4.34 -6.55 -10.99
C LEU A 62 -4.73 -7.53 -9.86
N VAL A 63 -6.02 -7.81 -9.71
CA VAL A 63 -6.51 -8.88 -8.81
C VAL A 63 -5.92 -10.24 -9.21
N GLY A 64 -5.79 -10.52 -10.51
CA GLY A 64 -5.12 -11.73 -11.01
C GLY A 64 -3.65 -11.81 -10.61
N ILE A 65 -2.92 -10.70 -10.71
CA ILE A 65 -1.52 -10.60 -10.28
C ILE A 65 -1.41 -10.82 -8.76
N ARG A 66 -2.30 -10.23 -7.97
CA ARG A 66 -2.35 -10.43 -6.52
C ARG A 66 -2.69 -11.89 -6.16
N ALA A 67 -3.61 -12.52 -6.90
CA ALA A 67 -3.96 -13.93 -6.75
C ALA A 67 -2.77 -14.89 -7.02
N ALA A 68 -1.80 -14.47 -7.84
CA ALA A 68 -0.53 -15.16 -8.04
C ALA A 68 0.48 -14.93 -6.89
N LYS A 69 0.03 -14.40 -5.73
CA LYS A 69 0.81 -14.13 -4.51
C LYS A 69 1.82 -12.97 -4.63
N ILE A 70 1.76 -12.17 -5.69
CA ILE A 70 2.58 -10.96 -5.76
C ILE A 70 2.09 -9.97 -4.69
N PRO A 71 3.00 -9.37 -3.88
CA PRO A 71 2.62 -8.40 -2.86
C PRO A 71 1.86 -7.21 -3.44
N LEU A 72 0.83 -6.74 -2.71
CA LEU A 72 0.02 -5.60 -3.13
C LEU A 72 0.88 -4.37 -3.45
N GLN A 73 1.88 -4.09 -2.63
CA GLN A 73 2.79 -2.95 -2.77
C GLN A 73 3.64 -3.01 -4.04
N HIS A 74 4.01 -4.19 -4.49
CA HIS A 74 4.70 -4.35 -5.78
C HIS A 74 3.74 -4.11 -6.97
N ILE A 75 2.45 -4.37 -6.80
CA ILE A 75 1.42 -4.10 -7.81
C ILE A 75 1.13 -2.60 -7.91
N THR A 76 1.01 -1.93 -6.76
CA THR A 76 0.73 -0.49 -6.68
C THR A 76 2.00 0.37 -6.84
N GLY A 77 3.18 -0.22 -6.63
CA GLY A 77 4.48 0.46 -6.71
C GLY A 77 4.78 1.39 -5.53
N SER A 78 3.99 1.32 -4.45
CA SER A 78 4.12 2.22 -3.29
C SER A 78 3.83 1.51 -1.98
N GLN A 79 4.55 1.93 -0.92
CA GLN A 79 4.31 1.57 0.48
C GLN A 79 4.40 2.83 1.33
N GLU A 80 3.36 3.07 2.13
CA GLU A 80 3.41 4.10 3.17
C GLU A 80 4.26 3.60 4.35
N PHE A 81 5.12 4.48 4.89
CA PHE A 81 5.96 4.23 6.05
C PHE A 81 6.22 5.56 6.76
N MET A 82 5.95 5.65 8.06
CA MET A 82 6.06 6.88 8.85
C MET A 82 5.29 8.09 8.28
N GLY A 83 4.15 7.85 7.61
CA GLY A 83 3.36 8.88 6.94
C GLY A 83 3.95 9.39 5.62
N LEU A 84 4.99 8.75 5.10
CA LEU A 84 5.64 9.06 3.83
C LEU A 84 5.42 7.95 2.81
N ASP A 85 5.20 8.29 1.54
CA ASP A 85 5.07 7.31 0.46
C ASP A 85 6.44 6.95 -0.13
N PHE A 86 6.79 5.67 -0.07
CA PHE A 86 8.02 5.11 -0.65
C PHE A 86 7.71 4.30 -1.90
N LYS A 87 8.47 4.54 -2.97
CA LYS A 87 8.42 3.69 -4.16
C LYS A 87 9.05 2.34 -3.85
N VAL A 88 8.35 1.27 -4.19
CA VAL A 88 8.81 -0.10 -4.00
C VAL A 88 8.59 -0.93 -5.27
N ASN A 89 9.44 -1.92 -5.47
CA ASN A 89 9.36 -2.89 -6.55
C ASN A 89 9.91 -4.24 -6.06
N GLU A 90 10.10 -5.21 -6.96
CA GLU A 90 10.61 -6.54 -6.62
C GLU A 90 12.06 -6.56 -6.11
N ASP A 91 12.83 -5.51 -6.36
CA ASP A 91 14.26 -5.42 -6.01
C ASP A 91 14.50 -4.91 -4.59
N VAL A 92 13.47 -4.39 -3.90
CA VAL A 92 13.61 -3.85 -2.56
C VAL A 92 12.66 -4.52 -1.56
N LEU A 93 13.14 -4.66 -0.32
CA LEU A 93 12.26 -5.09 0.77
C LEU A 93 11.19 -4.03 1.04
N ILE A 94 9.94 -4.45 1.05
CA ILE A 94 8.81 -3.58 1.42
C ILE A 94 8.99 -3.14 2.88
N PRO A 95 9.00 -1.83 3.16
CA PRO A 95 9.08 -1.31 4.52
C PRO A 95 8.04 -1.96 5.44
N ARG A 96 8.49 -2.42 6.61
CA ARG A 96 7.64 -3.11 7.60
C ARG A 96 7.20 -2.14 8.69
N GLN A 97 5.95 -2.24 9.10
CA GLN A 97 5.37 -1.39 10.15
C GLN A 97 6.15 -1.53 11.48
N ASP A 98 6.64 -2.72 11.82
CA ASP A 98 7.46 -2.94 13.03
C ASP A 98 8.74 -2.08 13.03
N THR A 99 9.25 -1.71 11.86
CA THR A 99 10.45 -0.87 11.71
C THR A 99 10.17 0.61 12.04
N GLU A 100 8.92 1.05 12.04
CA GLU A 100 8.54 2.40 12.44
C GLU A 100 8.92 2.70 13.88
N LEU A 101 8.79 1.72 14.78
CA LEU A 101 9.23 1.85 16.18
C LEU A 101 10.73 2.13 16.30
N LEU A 102 11.56 1.53 15.42
CA LEU A 102 13.00 1.83 15.39
C LEU A 102 13.24 3.29 15.01
N VAL A 103 12.54 3.79 13.99
CA VAL A 103 12.65 5.19 13.54
C VAL A 103 12.19 6.16 14.61
N GLU A 104 11.08 5.91 15.29
CA GLU A 104 10.57 6.71 16.41
C GLU A 104 11.59 6.82 17.55
N ASN A 105 12.20 5.69 17.92
CA ASN A 105 13.24 5.66 18.95
C ASN A 105 14.50 6.44 18.51
N ALA A 106 14.92 6.30 17.27
CA ALA A 106 16.06 7.04 16.72
C ALA A 106 15.79 8.55 16.73
N ILE A 107 14.62 8.99 16.27
CA ILE A 107 14.20 10.40 16.29
C ILE A 107 14.20 10.95 17.73
N THR A 108 13.66 10.18 18.67
CA THR A 108 13.62 10.57 20.08
C THR A 108 15.05 10.77 20.64
N TYR A 109 15.96 9.85 20.33
CA TYR A 109 17.35 9.95 20.72
C TYR A 109 18.02 11.19 20.11
N ILE A 110 17.90 11.40 18.81
CA ILE A 110 18.51 12.53 18.09
C ILE A 110 18.02 13.86 18.67
N LYS A 111 16.70 14.00 18.89
CA LYS A 111 16.11 15.22 19.49
C LYS A 111 16.56 15.48 20.92
N SER A 112 17.00 14.47 21.65
CA SER A 112 17.52 14.60 23.00
C SER A 112 19.04 14.87 23.06
N ALA A 113 19.75 14.66 21.98
CA ALA A 113 21.19 14.88 21.90
C ALA A 113 21.56 16.37 22.00
N LYS A 114 22.67 16.68 22.67
CA LYS A 114 23.16 18.08 22.81
C LYS A 114 23.98 18.57 21.61
N ASP A 115 24.56 17.62 20.89
CA ASP A 115 25.43 17.87 19.74
C ASP A 115 24.80 17.31 18.46
N ASN A 116 25.34 17.70 17.31
CA ASN A 116 24.94 17.13 16.02
C ASN A 116 25.19 15.63 16.02
N VAL A 117 24.22 14.88 15.49
CA VAL A 117 24.28 13.42 15.39
C VAL A 117 24.41 13.04 13.91
N ASP A 118 25.46 12.29 13.59
CA ASP A 118 25.58 11.64 12.29
C ASP A 118 24.86 10.29 12.33
N VAL A 119 24.03 10.02 11.33
CA VAL A 119 23.25 8.77 11.23
C VAL A 119 23.72 7.98 10.02
N LEU A 120 24.07 6.71 10.25
CA LEU A 120 24.40 5.76 9.21
C LEU A 120 23.32 4.67 9.13
N ASP A 121 22.61 4.60 8.02
CA ASP A 121 21.65 3.54 7.71
C ASP A 121 22.32 2.46 6.86
N MET A 122 22.74 1.37 7.51
CA MET A 122 23.37 0.23 6.84
C MET A 122 22.29 -0.70 6.27
N CYS A 123 22.50 -1.14 5.02
CA CYS A 123 21.54 -1.96 4.28
C CYS A 123 20.20 -1.23 4.07
N THR A 124 20.28 0.02 3.66
CA THR A 124 19.19 1.00 3.63
C THR A 124 17.95 0.55 2.84
N GLY A 125 18.08 -0.38 1.87
CA GLY A 125 16.96 -0.89 1.05
C GLY A 125 16.26 0.22 0.29
N SER A 126 15.00 0.49 0.61
CA SER A 126 14.22 1.59 0.01
C SER A 126 14.63 2.98 0.50
N GLY A 127 15.52 3.07 1.48
CA GLY A 127 15.88 4.32 2.14
C GLY A 127 14.87 4.78 3.19
N CYS A 128 13.86 3.97 3.52
CA CYS A 128 12.75 4.40 4.35
C CYS A 128 13.17 4.86 5.75
N ILE A 129 14.17 4.23 6.38
CA ILE A 129 14.68 4.61 7.69
C ILE A 129 15.38 5.97 7.63
N ALA A 130 16.42 6.08 6.78
CA ALA A 130 17.22 7.30 6.65
C ALA A 130 16.38 8.51 6.23
N ILE A 131 15.51 8.35 5.23
CA ILE A 131 14.65 9.42 4.72
C ILE A 131 13.62 9.85 5.79
N SER A 132 13.03 8.89 6.51
CA SER A 132 12.06 9.22 7.56
C SER A 132 12.73 9.96 8.73
N ILE A 133 13.94 9.59 9.13
CA ILE A 133 14.71 10.30 10.14
C ILE A 133 14.98 11.73 9.67
N ASP A 134 15.49 11.91 8.46
CA ASP A 134 15.81 13.24 7.90
C ASP A 134 14.57 14.15 7.81
N ARG A 135 13.42 13.58 7.45
CA ARG A 135 12.18 14.34 7.25
C ARG A 135 11.44 14.69 8.54
N LEU A 136 11.59 13.89 9.59
CA LEU A 136 10.80 13.99 10.82
C LEU A 136 11.61 14.49 12.03
N CYS A 137 12.94 14.61 11.90
CA CYS A 137 13.80 15.29 12.84
C CYS A 137 13.89 16.77 12.58
#